data_93735b7800120a7b1710e23585f7cb10
#
_entry.id   93735b7800120a7b1710e23585f7cb10
#
_cell.length_a   1.000
_cell.length_b   1.000
_cell.length_c   1.000
_cell.angle_alpha   90.00
_cell.angle_beta   90.00
_cell.angle_gamma   90.00
#
_symmetry.space_group_name_H-M   'P 1'
#
loop_
_entity.id
_entity.type
_entity.pdbx_description
1 polymer ?
#
loop_
_entity_poly.entity_id
_entity_poly.type
_entity_poly.pdbx_seq_one_letter_code
_entity_poly.pdbx_strand_id
1 'polypeptide(L)'
;MDRIILELKKYKNIIIGIVVVCVVIVTLFLLWPKHSTNGVDYIKESESKDPSALSEQLSERRLEERKRAIQDGKLDVFGLFDDYLILGDSRATGFYLYGYLLESRVYAYNGATILNIDEWIDSIQQLQPQNIYIAFGMNDIKNNLNNTSNGSYSQLLSEQIKKILNVCPQANIYVNSIIPASQSVTQSNSDLWSQIDVYNAQIQQACQDNGWTYIDNSSLAQDQSEPIYES
;
A
#
# COMPACT_ATOMS: atom_id res chain seq x y z
N MET A 1 78.11 40.47 16.35
CA MET A 1 76.73 40.62 16.89
C MET A 1 76.01 41.87 16.34
N ASP A 2 76.74 42.91 16.14
CA ASP A 2 76.16 44.22 15.70
C ASP A 2 75.58 44.26 14.24
N ARG A 3 76.16 43.50 13.33
CA ARG A 3 75.65 43.44 11.93
C ARG A 3 74.29 42.77 11.82
N ILE A 4 74.01 41.73 12.62
CA ILE A 4 72.73 41.07 12.63
C ILE A 4 71.63 41.96 13.23
N ILE A 5 71.99 42.75 14.23
CA ILE A 5 71.05 43.70 14.88
C ILE A 5 70.70 44.86 13.93
N LEU A 6 71.66 45.34 13.11
CA LEU A 6 71.39 46.37 12.10
C LEU A 6 70.51 45.89 10.95
N GLU A 7 70.71 44.67 10.46
CA GLU A 7 69.88 44.05 9.45
C GLU A 7 68.46 43.80 9.98
N LEU A 8 68.31 43.32 11.19
CA LEU A 8 67.03 43.16 11.84
C LEU A 8 66.28 44.48 12.03
N LYS A 9 66.99 45.60 12.26
CA LYS A 9 66.38 46.93 12.36
C LYS A 9 65.84 47.44 11.04
N LYS A 10 66.49 47.08 9.91
CA LYS A 10 66.04 47.41 8.55
C LYS A 10 64.74 46.72 8.17
N TYR A 11 64.53 45.47 8.62
CA TYR A 11 63.36 44.69 8.33
C TYR A 11 62.31 44.74 9.45
N LYS A 12 62.52 45.48 10.51
CA LYS A 12 61.64 45.58 11.68
C LYS A 12 60.19 45.85 11.29
N ASN A 13 59.95 46.79 10.38
CA ASN A 13 58.59 47.15 9.96
C ASN A 13 57.94 46.04 9.11
N ILE A 14 58.71 45.30 8.33
CA ILE A 14 58.24 44.16 7.54
C ILE A 14 57.88 43.00 8.46
N ILE A 15 58.70 42.71 9.46
CA ILE A 15 58.43 41.64 10.46
C ILE A 15 57.19 41.97 11.25
N ILE A 16 57.00 43.22 11.69
CA ILE A 16 55.78 43.67 12.38
C ILE A 16 54.56 43.49 11.49
N GLY A 17 54.67 43.86 10.20
CA GLY A 17 53.63 43.67 9.24
C GLY A 17 53.21 42.21 9.09
N ILE A 18 54.18 41.31 8.98
CA ILE A 18 53.92 39.85 8.88
C ILE A 18 53.23 39.34 10.16
N VAL A 19 53.70 39.76 11.32
CA VAL A 19 53.09 39.35 12.61
C VAL A 19 51.68 39.82 12.72
N VAL A 20 51.39 41.08 12.33
CA VAL A 20 50.00 41.60 12.33
C VAL A 20 49.10 40.83 11.38
N VAL A 21 49.58 40.53 10.17
CA VAL A 21 48.82 39.69 9.20
C VAL A 21 48.53 38.29 9.75
N CYS A 22 49.53 37.65 10.35
CA CYS A 22 49.35 36.34 10.99
C CYS A 22 48.33 36.37 12.12
N VAL A 23 48.38 37.43 12.97
CA VAL A 23 47.40 37.61 14.06
C VAL A 23 45.99 37.80 13.49
N VAL A 24 45.85 38.61 12.43
CA VAL A 24 44.55 38.79 11.75
C VAL A 24 44.02 37.48 11.14
N ILE A 25 44.90 36.72 10.50
CA ILE A 25 44.50 35.42 9.92
C ILE A 25 44.04 34.45 11.04
N VAL A 26 44.80 34.36 12.13
CA VAL A 26 44.46 33.52 13.27
C VAL A 26 43.14 33.95 13.92
N THR A 27 42.94 35.29 14.09
CA THR A 27 41.68 35.78 14.64
C THR A 27 40.49 35.54 13.70
N LEU A 28 40.67 35.69 12.39
CA LEU A 28 39.65 35.35 11.39
C LEU A 28 39.34 33.84 11.43
N PHE A 29 40.33 33.00 11.59
CA PHE A 29 40.14 31.52 11.70
C PHE A 29 39.46 31.13 12.99
N LEU A 30 39.75 31.80 14.11
CA LEU A 30 39.08 31.57 15.41
C LEU A 30 37.66 32.11 15.44
N LEU A 31 37.38 33.21 14.72
CA LEU A 31 36.06 33.81 14.60
C LEU A 31 35.24 33.26 13.44
N TRP A 32 35.84 32.36 12.61
CA TRP A 32 35.12 31.69 11.54
C TRP A 32 33.97 30.92 12.15
N PRO A 33 32.71 31.20 11.75
CA PRO A 33 31.58 30.49 12.31
C PRO A 33 31.80 29.01 12.03
N LYS A 34 32.05 28.23 13.09
CA LYS A 34 32.03 26.77 12.99
C LYS A 34 30.66 26.44 12.48
N HIS A 35 30.58 25.93 11.24
CA HIS A 35 29.33 25.46 10.67
C HIS A 35 28.70 24.53 11.72
N SER A 36 27.56 25.00 12.20
CA SER A 36 26.75 24.31 13.20
C SER A 36 26.59 22.86 12.81
N THR A 37 26.93 21.96 13.72
CA THR A 37 26.66 20.52 13.63
C THR A 37 25.17 20.20 13.68
N ASN A 38 24.30 21.21 13.62
CA ASN A 38 22.84 21.06 13.67
C ASN A 38 22.30 20.08 12.64
N GLY A 39 22.96 19.91 11.49
CA GLY A 39 22.59 18.91 10.51
C GLY A 39 22.88 17.48 10.96
N VAL A 40 24.02 17.25 11.63
CA VAL A 40 24.39 15.93 12.15
C VAL A 40 23.53 15.56 13.36
N ASP A 41 23.25 16.54 14.22
CA ASP A 41 22.39 16.33 15.40
C ASP A 41 20.94 16.08 14.95
N TYR A 42 20.46 16.79 13.92
CA TYR A 42 19.15 16.53 13.30
C TYR A 42 19.06 15.14 12.67
N ILE A 43 20.12 14.69 11.97
CA ILE A 43 20.16 13.33 11.41
C ILE A 43 20.12 12.27 12.51
N LYS A 44 20.93 12.42 13.57
CA LYS A 44 20.94 11.51 14.71
C LYS A 44 19.59 11.48 15.46
N GLU A 45 18.98 12.62 15.64
CA GLU A 45 17.64 12.72 16.22
C GLU A 45 16.59 12.05 15.32
N SER A 46 16.71 12.21 14.01
CA SER A 46 15.81 11.59 13.03
C SER A 46 16.01 10.07 12.96
N GLU A 47 17.25 9.59 13.04
CA GLU A 47 17.58 8.15 13.11
C GLU A 47 17.13 7.49 14.41
N SER A 48 17.00 8.26 15.50
CA SER A 48 16.54 7.76 16.80
C SER A 48 15.02 7.66 16.90
N LYS A 49 14.28 8.28 15.97
CA LYS A 49 12.81 8.18 15.93
C LYS A 49 12.41 6.84 15.36
N ASP A 50 11.47 6.17 16.03
CA ASP A 50 10.91 4.91 15.53
C ASP A 50 10.28 5.12 14.15
N PRO A 51 10.82 4.46 13.10
CA PRO A 51 10.29 4.60 11.74
C PRO A 51 8.83 4.17 11.62
N SER A 52 8.37 3.24 12.48
CA SER A 52 7.01 2.74 12.47
C SER A 52 6.02 3.81 12.93
N ALA A 53 6.31 4.53 14.01
CA ALA A 53 5.47 5.62 14.50
C ALA A 53 5.37 6.78 13.50
N LEU A 54 6.47 7.09 12.81
CA LEU A 54 6.47 8.11 11.76
C LEU A 54 5.68 7.65 10.53
N SER A 55 5.81 6.39 10.15
CA SER A 55 5.05 5.80 9.05
C SER A 55 3.54 5.83 9.32
N GLU A 56 3.13 5.50 10.54
CA GLU A 56 1.73 5.54 10.97
C GLU A 56 1.17 6.98 10.91
N GLN A 57 1.87 7.95 11.46
CA GLN A 57 1.46 9.36 11.40
C GLN A 57 1.37 9.90 9.97
N LEU A 58 2.29 9.48 9.08
CA LEU A 58 2.25 9.86 7.68
C LEU A 58 1.08 9.22 6.94
N SER A 59 0.75 7.97 7.25
CA SER A 59 -0.38 7.27 6.64
C SER A 59 -1.72 7.89 7.08
N GLU A 60 -1.87 8.21 8.36
CA GLU A 60 -3.04 8.92 8.88
C GLU A 60 -3.23 10.29 8.22
N ARG A 61 -2.15 11.08 8.15
CA ARG A 61 -2.21 12.41 7.49
C ARG A 61 -2.58 12.31 6.02
N ARG A 62 -2.01 11.36 5.27
CA ARG A 62 -2.35 11.10 3.87
C ARG A 62 -3.83 10.71 3.72
N LEU A 63 -4.34 9.87 4.62
CA LEU A 63 -5.74 9.47 4.60
C LEU A 63 -6.67 10.67 4.81
N GLU A 64 -6.35 11.54 5.79
CA GLU A 64 -7.14 12.76 6.03
C GLU A 64 -7.08 13.76 4.88
N GLU A 65 -5.90 13.95 4.26
CA GLU A 65 -5.75 14.80 3.09
C GLU A 65 -6.57 14.28 1.90
N ARG A 66 -6.56 12.94 1.69
CA ARG A 66 -7.35 12.30 0.63
C ARG A 66 -8.86 12.42 0.88
N LYS A 67 -9.32 12.17 2.11
CA LYS A 67 -10.74 12.35 2.48
C LYS A 67 -11.21 13.77 2.19
N ARG A 68 -10.40 14.78 2.57
CA ARG A 68 -10.72 16.18 2.26
C ARG A 68 -10.75 16.45 0.77
N ALA A 69 -9.79 15.91 0.01
CA ALA A 69 -9.74 16.08 -1.44
C ALA A 69 -10.94 15.46 -2.15
N ILE A 70 -11.47 14.33 -1.64
CA ILE A 70 -12.72 13.71 -2.13
C ILE A 70 -13.92 14.59 -1.78
N GLN A 71 -14.03 15.06 -0.54
CA GLN A 71 -15.12 15.95 -0.12
C GLN A 71 -15.15 17.25 -0.93
N ASP A 72 -13.97 17.76 -1.29
CA ASP A 72 -13.83 18.95 -2.13
C ASP A 72 -14.03 18.66 -3.64
N GLY A 73 -14.28 17.42 -4.03
CA GLY A 73 -14.42 16.99 -5.44
C GLY A 73 -13.11 17.09 -6.24
N LYS A 74 -11.97 17.13 -5.56
CA LYS A 74 -10.64 17.25 -6.18
C LYS A 74 -9.95 15.90 -6.42
N LEU A 75 -10.45 14.84 -5.78
CA LEU A 75 -9.90 13.50 -5.88
C LEU A 75 -11.02 12.48 -6.02
N ASP A 76 -10.86 11.54 -6.93
CA ASP A 76 -11.74 10.38 -7.07
C ASP A 76 -11.61 9.44 -5.85
N VAL A 77 -12.70 8.74 -5.53
CA VAL A 77 -12.75 7.71 -4.48
C VAL A 77 -11.66 6.64 -4.64
N PHE A 78 -11.28 6.31 -5.86
CA PHE A 78 -10.20 5.36 -6.16
C PHE A 78 -8.82 5.83 -5.70
N GLY A 79 -8.62 7.12 -5.51
CA GLY A 79 -7.41 7.67 -4.88
C GLY A 79 -7.25 7.29 -3.39
N LEU A 80 -8.26 6.68 -2.76
CA LEU A 80 -8.15 6.13 -1.39
C LEU A 80 -7.42 4.78 -1.34
N PHE A 81 -7.33 4.08 -2.47
CA PHE A 81 -6.56 2.83 -2.52
C PHE A 81 -5.06 3.14 -2.43
N ASP A 82 -4.45 2.78 -1.32
CA ASP A 82 -3.01 2.94 -1.07
C ASP A 82 -2.39 1.58 -0.78
N ASP A 83 -1.25 1.30 -1.41
CA ASP A 83 -0.53 0.04 -1.30
C ASP A 83 -1.45 -1.20 -1.27
N TYR A 84 -2.18 -1.35 -2.36
CA TYR A 84 -3.20 -2.38 -2.53
C TYR A 84 -2.81 -3.42 -3.57
N LEU A 85 -3.48 -4.56 -3.48
CA LEU A 85 -3.58 -5.54 -4.55
C LEU A 85 -5.03 -6.06 -4.59
N ILE A 86 -5.60 -6.16 -5.79
CA ILE A 86 -6.90 -6.80 -6.00
C ILE A 86 -6.68 -8.15 -6.67
N LEU A 87 -7.24 -9.20 -6.10
CA LEU A 87 -7.28 -10.55 -6.66
C LEU A 87 -8.73 -10.88 -7.02
N GLY A 88 -9.00 -11.29 -8.25
CA GLY A 88 -10.38 -11.52 -8.63
C GLY A 88 -10.61 -12.16 -9.98
N ASP A 89 -11.87 -12.19 -10.36
CA ASP A 89 -12.35 -12.69 -11.66
C ASP A 89 -12.54 -11.55 -12.69
N SER A 90 -13.28 -11.82 -13.77
CA SER A 90 -13.56 -10.86 -14.84
C SER A 90 -14.19 -9.54 -14.35
N ARG A 91 -14.88 -9.52 -13.23
CA ARG A 91 -15.47 -8.28 -12.68
C ARG A 91 -14.40 -7.36 -12.09
N ALA A 92 -13.36 -7.96 -11.49
CA ALA A 92 -12.21 -7.19 -11.01
C ALA A 92 -11.37 -6.59 -12.16
N THR A 93 -11.35 -7.20 -13.35
CA THR A 93 -10.66 -6.63 -14.50
C THR A 93 -11.20 -5.26 -14.90
N GLY A 94 -12.47 -4.97 -14.61
CA GLY A 94 -13.09 -3.67 -14.85
C GLY A 94 -12.35 -2.51 -14.21
N PHE A 95 -11.72 -2.72 -13.05
CA PHE A 95 -11.01 -1.65 -12.36
C PHE A 95 -9.84 -1.08 -13.19
N TYR A 96 -9.09 -1.90 -13.90
CA TYR A 96 -8.01 -1.40 -14.76
C TYR A 96 -8.48 -1.12 -16.18
N LEU A 97 -9.42 -1.90 -16.73
CA LEU A 97 -9.93 -1.68 -18.09
C LEU A 97 -10.61 -0.31 -18.25
N TYR A 98 -11.31 0.15 -17.20
CA TYR A 98 -11.92 1.48 -17.18
C TYR A 98 -10.99 2.58 -16.64
N GLY A 99 -9.73 2.25 -16.34
CA GLY A 99 -8.71 3.21 -15.90
C GLY A 99 -8.87 3.71 -14.46
N TYR A 100 -9.64 3.02 -13.62
CA TYR A 100 -9.83 3.40 -12.20
C TYR A 100 -8.61 3.06 -11.35
N LEU A 101 -7.98 1.91 -11.60
CA LEU A 101 -6.84 1.41 -10.86
C LEU A 101 -5.71 0.98 -11.80
N LEU A 102 -4.49 0.84 -11.26
CA LEU A 102 -3.34 0.39 -12.04
C LEU A 102 -3.45 -1.10 -12.37
N GLU A 103 -3.23 -1.47 -13.61
CA GLU A 103 -3.21 -2.87 -14.07
C GLU A 103 -2.24 -3.73 -13.26
N SER A 104 -1.06 -3.19 -12.93
CA SER A 104 -0.05 -3.88 -12.11
C SER A 104 -0.48 -4.18 -10.68
N ARG A 105 -1.63 -3.67 -10.26
CA ARG A 105 -2.22 -3.85 -8.92
C ARG A 105 -3.55 -4.62 -8.94
N VAL A 106 -3.92 -5.20 -10.10
CA VAL A 106 -5.14 -5.99 -10.27
C VAL A 106 -4.79 -7.31 -10.94
N TYR A 107 -4.69 -8.37 -10.16
CA TYR A 107 -4.45 -9.73 -10.65
C TYR A 107 -5.79 -10.43 -10.83
N ALA A 108 -6.31 -10.33 -12.05
CA ALA A 108 -7.63 -10.83 -12.38
C ALA A 108 -7.73 -11.16 -13.87
N TYR A 109 -8.53 -12.14 -14.21
CA TYR A 109 -8.87 -12.44 -15.59
C TYR A 109 -10.21 -13.18 -15.72
N ASN A 110 -10.71 -13.27 -16.96
CA ASN A 110 -11.98 -13.91 -17.23
C ASN A 110 -11.92 -15.41 -16.93
N GLY A 111 -12.84 -15.87 -16.09
CA GLY A 111 -12.91 -17.29 -15.69
C GLY A 111 -12.08 -17.63 -14.44
N ALA A 112 -11.31 -16.70 -13.89
CA ALA A 112 -10.52 -16.95 -12.69
C ALA A 112 -11.40 -17.34 -11.49
N THR A 113 -10.86 -18.22 -10.66
CA THR A 113 -11.42 -18.71 -9.40
C THR A 113 -10.43 -18.46 -8.27
N ILE A 114 -10.85 -18.73 -7.05
CA ILE A 114 -9.96 -18.63 -5.87
C ILE A 114 -8.70 -19.51 -6.01
N LEU A 115 -8.73 -20.59 -6.77
CA LEU A 115 -7.59 -21.48 -6.99
C LEU A 115 -6.47 -20.82 -7.81
N ASN A 116 -6.77 -19.79 -8.59
CA ASN A 116 -5.78 -19.08 -9.40
C ASN A 116 -4.86 -18.18 -8.57
N ILE A 117 -5.12 -18.03 -7.28
CA ILE A 117 -4.16 -17.39 -6.35
C ILE A 117 -2.80 -18.09 -6.40
N ASP A 118 -2.75 -19.40 -6.64
CA ASP A 118 -1.49 -20.14 -6.75
C ASP A 118 -0.57 -19.61 -7.87
N GLU A 119 -1.13 -19.06 -8.93
CA GLU A 119 -0.39 -18.48 -10.06
C GLU A 119 0.31 -17.15 -9.68
N TRP A 120 -0.17 -16.48 -8.64
CA TRP A 120 0.25 -15.12 -8.28
C TRP A 120 1.08 -15.04 -7.00
N ILE A 121 1.31 -16.16 -6.31
CA ILE A 121 2.04 -16.20 -5.03
C ILE A 121 3.42 -15.54 -5.12
N ASP A 122 4.20 -15.86 -6.16
CA ASP A 122 5.53 -15.28 -6.35
C ASP A 122 5.47 -13.76 -6.59
N SER A 123 4.46 -13.31 -7.34
CA SER A 123 4.24 -11.89 -7.60
C SER A 123 3.79 -11.15 -6.34
N ILE A 124 2.94 -11.75 -5.52
CA ILE A 124 2.52 -11.21 -4.21
C ILE A 124 3.71 -11.09 -3.28
N GLN A 125 4.59 -12.11 -3.25
CA GLN A 125 5.82 -12.10 -2.46
C GLN A 125 6.75 -10.95 -2.87
N GLN A 126 6.87 -10.66 -4.15
CA GLN A 126 7.70 -9.55 -4.65
C GLN A 126 7.06 -8.19 -4.37
N LEU A 127 5.74 -8.09 -4.49
CA LEU A 127 5.01 -6.83 -4.37
C LEU A 127 4.84 -6.37 -2.92
N GLN A 128 4.70 -7.32 -1.96
CA GLN A 128 4.46 -7.08 -0.52
C GLN A 128 3.37 -6.02 -0.26
N PRO A 129 2.16 -6.14 -0.82
CA PRO A 129 1.12 -5.13 -0.64
C PRO A 129 0.61 -5.12 0.81
N GLN A 130 0.31 -3.93 1.33
CA GLN A 130 -0.24 -3.77 2.68
C GLN A 130 -1.71 -4.23 2.76
N ASN A 131 -2.48 -4.04 1.68
CA ASN A 131 -3.90 -4.34 1.64
C ASN A 131 -4.22 -5.25 0.45
N ILE A 132 -4.83 -6.40 0.69
CA ILE A 132 -5.21 -7.36 -0.35
C ILE A 132 -6.72 -7.54 -0.34
N TYR A 133 -7.34 -7.21 -1.47
CA TYR A 133 -8.78 -7.34 -1.71
C TYR A 133 -9.05 -8.58 -2.56
N ILE A 134 -9.90 -9.47 -2.07
CA ILE A 134 -10.24 -10.74 -2.71
C ILE A 134 -11.68 -10.67 -3.21
N ALA A 135 -11.89 -10.86 -4.52
CA ALA A 135 -13.17 -10.67 -5.20
C ALA A 135 -13.43 -11.81 -6.21
N PHE A 136 -13.50 -13.04 -5.72
CA PHE A 136 -13.91 -14.22 -6.48
C PHE A 136 -15.32 -14.68 -6.11
N GLY A 137 -15.82 -15.68 -6.83
CA GLY A 137 -16.99 -16.42 -6.43
C GLY A 137 -17.91 -16.85 -7.56
N MET A 138 -18.13 -16.03 -8.59
CA MET A 138 -19.04 -16.38 -9.68
C MET A 138 -18.56 -17.62 -10.47
N ASN A 139 -17.25 -17.69 -10.75
CA ASN A 139 -16.69 -18.85 -11.41
C ASN A 139 -16.50 -20.02 -10.44
N ASP A 140 -16.30 -19.74 -9.16
CA ASP A 140 -16.23 -20.76 -8.10
C ASP A 140 -17.56 -21.49 -7.97
N ILE A 141 -18.69 -20.77 -8.01
CA ILE A 141 -20.04 -21.34 -8.05
C ILE A 141 -20.22 -22.18 -9.31
N LYS A 142 -19.87 -21.65 -10.49
CA LYS A 142 -19.98 -22.38 -11.77
C LYS A 142 -19.19 -23.68 -11.77
N ASN A 143 -18.03 -23.69 -11.12
CA ASN A 143 -17.17 -24.86 -11.00
C ASN A 143 -17.50 -25.73 -9.78
N ASN A 144 -18.57 -25.40 -9.05
CA ASN A 144 -19.02 -26.14 -7.86
C ASN A 144 -17.92 -26.37 -6.81
N LEU A 145 -17.11 -25.33 -6.54
CA LEU A 145 -15.95 -25.44 -5.63
C LEU A 145 -16.33 -25.63 -4.16
N ASN A 146 -17.62 -25.54 -3.82
CA ASN A 146 -18.13 -25.87 -2.49
C ASN A 146 -18.24 -27.37 -2.21
N ASN A 147 -18.10 -28.21 -3.25
CA ASN A 147 -18.24 -29.67 -3.19
C ASN A 147 -16.98 -30.39 -3.69
N THR A 148 -15.83 -29.90 -3.34
CA THR A 148 -14.57 -30.50 -3.75
C THR A 148 -14.13 -31.57 -2.73
N SER A 149 -13.21 -32.45 -3.13
CA SER A 149 -12.53 -33.37 -2.23
C SER A 149 -11.78 -32.66 -1.08
N ASN A 150 -11.59 -31.35 -1.18
CA ASN A 150 -10.88 -30.51 -0.23
C ASN A 150 -11.81 -29.85 0.82
N GLY A 151 -13.08 -30.21 0.87
CA GLY A 151 -14.04 -29.72 1.86
C GLY A 151 -14.94 -28.57 1.35
N SER A 152 -15.39 -27.71 2.26
CA SER A 152 -16.27 -26.58 1.97
C SER A 152 -15.54 -25.42 1.31
N TYR A 153 -16.30 -24.51 0.68
CA TYR A 153 -15.72 -23.30 0.10
C TYR A 153 -14.99 -22.43 1.15
N SER A 154 -15.48 -22.40 2.40
CA SER A 154 -14.80 -21.65 3.47
C SER A 154 -13.42 -22.22 3.80
N GLN A 155 -13.26 -23.55 3.74
CA GLN A 155 -11.97 -24.20 3.93
C GLN A 155 -11.02 -23.88 2.77
N LEU A 156 -11.50 -24.02 1.54
CA LEU A 156 -10.74 -23.72 0.34
C LEU A 156 -10.26 -22.25 0.31
N LEU A 157 -11.17 -21.32 0.58
CA LEU A 157 -10.86 -19.89 0.71
C LEU A 157 -9.78 -19.66 1.78
N SER A 158 -9.94 -20.30 2.94
CA SER A 158 -8.98 -20.16 4.04
C SER A 158 -7.60 -20.68 3.68
N GLU A 159 -7.53 -21.82 2.98
CA GLU A 159 -6.25 -22.40 2.51
C GLU A 159 -5.54 -21.45 1.53
N GLN A 160 -6.26 -20.91 0.57
CA GLN A 160 -5.69 -20.00 -0.42
C GLN A 160 -5.19 -18.68 0.21
N ILE A 161 -5.97 -18.11 1.12
CA ILE A 161 -5.54 -16.88 1.83
C ILE A 161 -4.33 -17.14 2.72
N LYS A 162 -4.26 -18.30 3.39
CA LYS A 162 -3.08 -18.67 4.18
C LYS A 162 -1.81 -18.78 3.33
N LYS A 163 -1.89 -19.21 2.06
CA LYS A 163 -0.74 -19.19 1.15
C LYS A 163 -0.25 -17.75 0.91
N ILE A 164 -1.17 -16.81 0.72
CA ILE A 164 -0.84 -15.38 0.62
C ILE A 164 -0.12 -14.92 1.89
N LEU A 165 -0.69 -15.18 3.06
CA LEU A 165 -0.13 -14.74 4.34
C LEU A 165 1.20 -15.42 4.68
N ASN A 166 1.50 -16.59 4.13
CA ASN A 166 2.82 -17.22 4.26
C ASN A 166 3.93 -16.41 3.55
N VAL A 167 3.63 -15.74 2.45
CA VAL A 167 4.60 -14.93 1.68
C VAL A 167 4.47 -13.44 1.94
N CYS A 168 3.32 -12.98 2.45
CA CYS A 168 3.03 -11.58 2.78
C CYS A 168 2.31 -11.49 4.15
N PRO A 169 3.03 -11.77 5.28
CA PRO A 169 2.41 -11.97 6.59
C PRO A 169 1.84 -10.71 7.22
N GLN A 170 2.21 -9.51 6.73
CA GLN A 170 1.72 -8.23 7.25
C GLN A 170 0.51 -7.69 6.48
N ALA A 171 0.04 -8.40 5.44
CA ALA A 171 -1.07 -7.92 4.63
C ALA A 171 -2.39 -7.97 5.41
N ASN A 172 -3.15 -6.89 5.30
CA ASN A 172 -4.55 -6.85 5.70
C ASN A 172 -5.39 -7.52 4.62
N ILE A 173 -6.21 -8.47 5.01
CA ILE A 173 -7.06 -9.23 4.07
C ILE A 173 -8.49 -8.71 4.13
N TYR A 174 -9.03 -8.37 2.97
CA TYR A 174 -10.39 -7.92 2.74
C TYR A 174 -11.06 -8.87 1.74
N VAL A 175 -12.13 -9.56 2.14
CA VAL A 175 -12.82 -10.50 1.27
C VAL A 175 -14.20 -9.94 0.93
N ASN A 176 -14.43 -9.73 -0.36
CA ASN A 176 -15.69 -9.23 -0.86
C ASN A 176 -16.73 -10.33 -0.93
N SER A 177 -17.99 -10.01 -0.59
CA SER A 177 -19.12 -10.86 -0.92
C SER A 177 -19.31 -10.96 -2.44
N ILE A 178 -19.88 -12.04 -2.89
CA ILE A 178 -20.30 -12.21 -4.28
C ILE A 178 -21.51 -11.32 -4.52
N ILE A 179 -21.42 -10.41 -5.47
CA ILE A 179 -22.54 -9.56 -5.87
C ILE A 179 -23.51 -10.43 -6.67
N PRO A 180 -24.82 -10.40 -6.38
CA PRO A 180 -25.83 -11.14 -7.14
C PRO A 180 -25.79 -10.83 -8.64
N ALA A 181 -26.12 -11.83 -9.44
CA ALA A 181 -26.33 -11.63 -10.86
C ALA A 181 -27.61 -10.82 -11.10
N SER A 182 -27.72 -10.17 -12.27
CA SER A 182 -28.95 -9.47 -12.65
C SER A 182 -30.17 -10.40 -12.62
N GLN A 183 -31.37 -9.84 -12.44
CA GLN A 183 -32.59 -10.63 -12.37
C GLN A 183 -32.82 -11.51 -13.61
N SER A 184 -32.48 -11.01 -14.79
CA SER A 184 -32.58 -11.76 -16.05
C SER A 184 -31.66 -12.98 -16.07
N VAL A 185 -30.42 -12.84 -15.59
CA VAL A 185 -29.45 -13.92 -15.49
C VAL A 185 -29.86 -14.92 -14.41
N THR A 186 -30.35 -14.42 -13.27
CA THR A 186 -30.83 -15.28 -12.17
C THR A 186 -32.00 -16.16 -12.60
N GLN A 187 -32.93 -15.63 -13.41
CA GLN A 187 -34.06 -16.38 -13.93
C GLN A 187 -33.65 -17.45 -14.94
N SER A 188 -32.59 -17.23 -15.71
CA SER A 188 -32.11 -18.19 -16.71
C SER A 188 -31.44 -19.44 -16.10
N ASN A 189 -30.92 -19.34 -14.88
CA ASN A 189 -30.26 -20.44 -14.17
C ASN A 189 -30.38 -20.29 -12.65
N SER A 190 -31.62 -20.37 -12.14
CA SER A 190 -31.96 -20.10 -10.73
C SER A 190 -31.21 -21.02 -9.75
N ASP A 191 -31.03 -22.30 -10.12
CA ASP A 191 -30.37 -23.28 -9.23
C ASP A 191 -28.90 -22.94 -8.99
N LEU A 192 -28.20 -22.44 -10.01
CA LEU A 192 -26.81 -22.04 -9.90
C LEU A 192 -26.68 -20.77 -9.03
N TRP A 193 -27.50 -19.77 -9.32
CA TRP A 193 -27.39 -18.47 -8.66
C TRP A 193 -27.96 -18.43 -7.26
N SER A 194 -28.83 -19.38 -6.89
CA SER A 194 -29.28 -19.58 -5.50
C SER A 194 -28.11 -19.98 -4.56
N GLN A 195 -26.98 -20.42 -5.12
CA GLN A 195 -25.79 -20.74 -4.34
C GLN A 195 -25.04 -19.50 -3.84
N ILE A 196 -25.33 -18.29 -4.36
CA ILE A 196 -24.62 -17.06 -3.96
C ILE A 196 -24.71 -16.85 -2.45
N ASP A 197 -25.90 -16.99 -1.87
CA ASP A 197 -26.08 -16.79 -0.42
C ASP A 197 -25.32 -17.83 0.39
N VAL A 198 -25.28 -19.09 -0.10
CA VAL A 198 -24.54 -20.18 0.54
C VAL A 198 -23.04 -19.88 0.54
N TYR A 199 -22.49 -19.43 -0.60
CA TYR A 199 -21.08 -19.06 -0.71
C TYR A 199 -20.77 -17.83 0.13
N ASN A 200 -21.62 -16.81 0.13
CA ASN A 200 -21.45 -15.59 0.93
C ASN A 200 -21.45 -15.89 2.43
N ALA A 201 -22.33 -16.78 2.90
CA ALA A 201 -22.29 -17.23 4.29
C ALA A 201 -20.97 -17.93 4.64
N GLN A 202 -20.42 -18.74 3.73
CA GLN A 202 -19.14 -19.42 3.94
C GLN A 202 -17.94 -18.45 3.88
N ILE A 203 -17.97 -17.43 3.01
CA ILE A 203 -16.97 -16.36 2.98
C ILE A 203 -16.98 -15.61 4.31
N GLN A 204 -18.17 -15.21 4.78
CA GLN A 204 -18.32 -14.52 6.05
C GLN A 204 -17.80 -15.35 7.22
N GLN A 205 -18.13 -16.65 7.24
CA GLN A 205 -17.64 -17.57 8.27
C GLN A 205 -16.11 -17.68 8.25
N ALA A 206 -15.51 -17.86 7.07
CA ALA A 206 -14.06 -17.91 6.93
C ALA A 206 -13.37 -16.63 7.43
N CYS A 207 -13.97 -15.47 7.15
CA CYS A 207 -13.45 -14.19 7.65
C CYS A 207 -13.53 -14.09 9.18
N GLN A 208 -14.65 -14.51 9.78
CA GLN A 208 -14.82 -14.54 11.23
C GLN A 208 -13.82 -15.47 11.93
N ASP A 209 -13.63 -16.67 11.39
CA ASP A 209 -12.75 -17.69 11.96
C ASP A 209 -11.27 -17.29 11.92
N ASN A 210 -10.87 -16.48 10.93
CA ASN A 210 -9.48 -16.11 10.72
C ASN A 210 -9.17 -14.63 11.03
N GLY A 211 -10.16 -13.83 11.43
CA GLY A 211 -9.97 -12.40 11.74
C GLY A 211 -9.77 -11.49 10.52
N TRP A 212 -10.27 -11.92 9.33
CA TRP A 212 -10.22 -11.10 8.12
C TRP A 212 -11.44 -10.19 8.01
N THR A 213 -11.32 -9.13 7.22
CA THR A 213 -12.43 -8.21 7.00
C THR A 213 -13.35 -8.72 5.90
N TYR A 214 -14.61 -8.97 6.23
CA TYR A 214 -15.66 -9.25 5.26
C TYR A 214 -16.26 -7.94 4.76
N ILE A 215 -16.33 -7.75 3.44
CA ILE A 215 -16.99 -6.61 2.79
C ILE A 215 -18.31 -7.09 2.22
N ASP A 216 -19.41 -6.67 2.85
CA ASP A 216 -20.75 -6.98 2.37
C ASP A 216 -21.17 -6.01 1.25
N ASN A 217 -21.31 -6.54 0.05
CA ASN A 217 -21.75 -5.81 -1.13
C ASN A 217 -23.26 -6.04 -1.44
N SER A 218 -24.02 -6.66 -0.54
CA SER A 218 -25.43 -7.00 -0.77
C SER A 218 -26.30 -5.77 -1.03
N SER A 219 -25.96 -4.63 -0.43
CA SER A 219 -26.65 -3.36 -0.64
C SER A 219 -26.53 -2.84 -2.09
N LEU A 220 -25.45 -3.17 -2.79
CA LEU A 220 -25.27 -2.78 -4.19
C LEU A 220 -26.25 -3.47 -5.14
N ALA A 221 -26.80 -4.62 -4.72
CA ALA A 221 -27.77 -5.38 -5.49
C ALA A 221 -29.22 -4.88 -5.31
N GLN A 222 -29.48 -3.98 -4.37
CA GLN A 222 -30.84 -3.55 -4.00
C GLN A 222 -31.34 -2.37 -4.82
N ASP A 223 -30.48 -1.69 -5.57
CA ASP A 223 -30.93 -0.64 -6.48
C ASP A 223 -31.51 -1.25 -7.76
N GLN A 224 -32.82 -1.58 -7.70
CA GLN A 224 -33.53 -2.25 -8.78
C GLN A 224 -33.95 -1.28 -9.91
N SER A 225 -33.56 -0.02 -9.85
CA SER A 225 -34.01 0.98 -10.80
C SER A 225 -33.21 1.04 -12.10
N GLU A 226 -31.95 0.52 -12.08
CA GLU A 226 -31.15 0.34 -13.30
C GLU A 226 -30.35 -0.97 -13.26
N PRO A 227 -30.30 -1.74 -14.36
CA PRO A 227 -29.45 -2.93 -14.42
C PRO A 227 -27.99 -2.49 -14.35
N ILE A 228 -27.28 -2.87 -13.28
CA ILE A 228 -25.85 -2.56 -13.07
C ILE A 228 -24.98 -3.23 -14.16
N TYR A 229 -25.52 -4.15 -14.92
CA TYR A 229 -24.85 -4.84 -16.03
C TYR A 229 -25.84 -5.13 -17.16
N GLU A 230 -25.87 -4.30 -18.18
CA GLU A 230 -26.24 -4.74 -19.53
C GLU A 230 -25.01 -5.44 -20.13
N SER A 231 -25.24 -6.64 -20.65
CA SER A 231 -24.29 -7.59 -21.22
C SER A 231 -23.41 -7.02 -22.32
#